data_507163cde248cfb72f2035f210d356ae
#
_entry.id   507163cde248cfb72f2035f210d356ae
#
_cell.length_a   1.000
_cell.length_b   1.000
_cell.length_c   1.000
_cell.angle_alpha   90.00
_cell.angle_beta   90.00
_cell.angle_gamma   90.00
#
_symmetry.space_group_name_H-M   'P 1'
#
loop_
_entity.id
_entity.type
_entity.pdbx_description
1 polymer ?
#
loop_
_entity_poly.entity_id
_entity_poly.type
_entity_poly.pdbx_seq_one_letter_code
_entity_poly.pdbx_strand_id
1 'polypeptide(L)'
;FQYLQENRAFCLCALRSMGRDHLKRFFQTDIRAIIQSTIRLIAAELGYEAGEQELAMLTQFYVGALESIVEDWLLGELQGTPEELIRFVDQVLRDHVRGAGIRLSQAGPGAAPLPDCCVGPVCK
;
A
#
# COMPACT_ATOMS: atom_id res chain seq x y z
N PHE A 1 6.87 -4.33 7.10
CA PHE A 1 7.14 -5.55 6.33
C PHE A 1 8.01 -6.54 7.08
N GLN A 2 9.07 -6.05 7.71
CA GLN A 2 9.92 -6.90 8.54
C GLN A 2 9.14 -7.57 9.67
N TYR A 3 8.23 -6.83 10.29
CA TYR A 3 7.37 -7.36 11.34
C TYR A 3 6.53 -8.54 10.83
N LEU A 4 5.96 -8.41 9.62
CA LEU A 4 5.16 -9.46 9.02
C LEU A 4 5.99 -10.71 8.71
N GLN A 5 7.23 -10.52 8.28
CA GLN A 5 8.13 -11.62 8.02
C GLN A 5 8.55 -12.35 9.28
N GLU A 6 8.86 -11.61 10.33
CA GLU A 6 9.30 -12.18 11.60
C GLU A 6 8.17 -12.91 12.33
N ASN A 7 6.94 -12.41 12.18
CA ASN A 7 5.78 -12.97 12.89
C ASN A 7 4.80 -13.65 11.93
N ARG A 8 5.29 -14.12 10.80
CA ARG A 8 4.46 -14.64 9.72
C ARG A 8 3.50 -15.74 10.15
N ALA A 9 4.01 -16.75 10.86
CA ALA A 9 3.17 -17.87 11.28
C ALA A 9 2.03 -17.42 12.19
N PHE A 10 2.33 -16.52 13.11
CA PHE A 10 1.34 -15.95 14.02
C PHE A 10 0.32 -15.11 13.25
N CYS A 11 0.78 -14.25 12.36
CA CYS A 11 -0.11 -13.40 11.58
C CYS A 11 -1.04 -14.23 10.68
N LEU A 12 -0.52 -15.28 10.06
CA LEU A 12 -1.33 -16.16 9.22
C LEU A 12 -2.38 -16.90 10.03
N CYS A 13 -2.01 -17.40 11.19
CA CYS A 13 -2.93 -18.07 12.07
C CYS A 13 -4.05 -17.12 12.53
N ALA A 14 -3.67 -15.91 12.93
CA ALA A 14 -4.62 -14.89 13.33
C ALA A 14 -5.57 -14.52 12.20
N LEU A 15 -5.03 -14.31 11.00
CA LEU A 15 -5.84 -13.97 9.83
C LEU A 15 -6.83 -15.07 9.47
N ARG A 16 -6.39 -16.32 9.54
CA ARG A 16 -7.27 -17.46 9.24
C ARG A 16 -8.38 -17.63 10.25
N SER A 17 -8.14 -17.27 11.50
CA SER A 17 -9.14 -17.38 12.55
C SER A 17 -10.09 -16.20 12.59
N MET A 18 -9.77 -15.11 11.91
CA MET A 18 -10.62 -13.93 11.85
C MET A 18 -11.77 -14.12 10.88
N GLY A 19 -12.94 -13.61 11.25
CA GLY A 19 -14.03 -13.46 10.32
C GLY A 19 -13.75 -12.32 9.35
N ARG A 20 -14.52 -12.28 8.26
CA ARG A 20 -14.34 -11.24 7.21
C ARG A 20 -14.40 -9.83 7.77
N ASP A 21 -15.35 -9.56 8.66
CA ASP A 21 -15.51 -8.22 9.24
C ASP A 21 -14.36 -7.85 10.13
N HIS A 22 -13.80 -8.79 10.87
CA HIS A 22 -12.63 -8.57 11.71
C HIS A 22 -11.39 -8.31 10.87
N LEU A 23 -11.24 -9.06 9.77
CA LEU A 23 -10.14 -8.87 8.84
C LEU A 23 -10.19 -7.46 8.24
N LYS A 24 -11.36 -7.03 7.79
CA LYS A 24 -11.54 -5.70 7.23
C LYS A 24 -11.20 -4.62 8.26
N ARG A 25 -11.66 -4.78 9.48
CA ARG A 25 -11.38 -3.83 10.56
C ARG A 25 -9.90 -3.77 10.88
N PHE A 26 -9.23 -4.93 10.91
CA PHE A 26 -7.80 -5.01 11.15
C PHE A 26 -7.03 -4.23 10.09
N PHE A 27 -7.37 -4.39 8.81
CA PHE A 27 -6.72 -3.64 7.74
C PHE A 27 -7.02 -2.15 7.82
N GLN A 28 -8.26 -1.77 8.15
CA GLN A 28 -8.64 -0.36 8.20
C GLN A 28 -8.11 0.38 9.43
N THR A 29 -7.65 -0.34 10.43
CA THR A 29 -7.07 0.29 11.64
C THR A 29 -5.57 0.06 11.73
N ASP A 30 -5.16 -1.17 11.98
CA ASP A 30 -3.75 -1.47 12.28
C ASP A 30 -2.85 -1.39 11.06
N ILE A 31 -3.25 -2.03 9.97
CA ILE A 31 -2.46 -2.02 8.74
C ILE A 31 -2.45 -0.63 8.12
N ARG A 32 -3.57 0.07 8.18
CA ARG A 32 -3.67 1.44 7.67
C ARG A 32 -2.64 2.35 8.34
N ALA A 33 -2.51 2.28 9.66
CA ALA A 33 -1.55 3.09 10.39
C ALA A 33 -0.11 2.81 9.97
N ILE A 34 0.22 1.53 9.79
CA ILE A 34 1.54 1.11 9.35
C ILE A 34 1.84 1.61 7.95
N ILE A 35 0.89 1.45 7.03
CA ILE A 35 1.06 1.88 5.65
C ILE A 35 1.21 3.39 5.56
N GLN A 36 0.39 4.13 6.28
CA GLN A 36 0.46 5.58 6.29
C GLN A 36 1.82 6.07 6.78
N SER A 37 2.32 5.48 7.87
CA SER A 37 3.64 5.82 8.39
C SER A 37 4.75 5.49 7.39
N THR A 38 4.64 4.35 6.73
CA THR A 38 5.62 3.92 5.73
C THR A 38 5.65 4.88 4.54
N ILE A 39 4.48 5.28 4.06
CA ILE A 39 4.40 6.23 2.94
C ILE A 39 5.05 7.56 3.32
N ARG A 40 4.81 8.05 4.53
CA ARG A 40 5.43 9.30 4.99
C ARG A 40 6.95 9.20 5.04
N LEU A 41 7.47 8.07 5.53
CA LEU A 41 8.91 7.86 5.58
C LEU A 41 9.53 7.83 4.19
N ILE A 42 8.90 7.12 3.27
CA ILE A 42 9.40 7.03 1.89
C ILE A 42 9.35 8.40 1.21
N ALA A 43 8.27 9.14 1.39
CA ALA A 43 8.14 10.48 0.83
C ALA A 43 9.25 11.39 1.36
N ALA A 44 9.54 11.32 2.65
CA ALA A 44 10.61 12.10 3.26
C ALA A 44 11.98 11.74 2.66
N GLU A 45 12.23 10.46 2.44
CA GLU A 45 13.48 10.00 1.81
C GLU A 45 13.62 10.51 0.37
N LEU A 46 12.50 10.64 -0.34
CA LEU A 46 12.49 11.17 -1.69
C LEU A 46 12.50 12.70 -1.72
N GLY A 47 12.47 13.34 -0.55
CA GLY A 47 12.44 14.79 -0.46
C GLY A 47 11.12 15.40 -0.90
N TYR A 48 10.05 14.65 -0.82
CA TYR A 48 8.73 15.07 -1.28
C TYR A 48 7.76 15.18 -0.10
N GLU A 49 7.05 16.29 -0.01
CA GLU A 49 5.99 16.47 0.97
C GLU A 49 4.65 16.15 0.32
N ALA A 50 4.12 14.99 0.67
CA ALA A 50 2.80 14.59 0.20
C ALA A 50 1.74 15.42 0.92
N GLY A 51 0.78 15.97 0.18
CA GLY A 51 -0.38 16.62 0.76
C GLY A 51 -1.23 15.61 1.50
N GLU A 52 -2.07 16.12 2.42
CA GLU A 52 -2.92 15.24 3.22
C GLU A 52 -3.86 14.40 2.38
N GLN A 53 -4.43 14.99 1.34
CA GLN A 53 -5.33 14.27 0.44
C GLN A 53 -4.61 13.21 -0.36
N GLU A 54 -3.44 13.52 -0.87
CA GLU A 54 -2.62 12.55 -1.60
C GLU A 54 -2.21 11.39 -0.70
N LEU A 55 -1.79 11.70 0.52
CA LEU A 55 -1.44 10.69 1.50
C LEU A 55 -2.62 9.78 1.82
N ALA A 56 -3.81 10.38 1.98
CA ALA A 56 -5.02 9.60 2.25
C ALA A 56 -5.36 8.67 1.08
N MET A 57 -5.24 9.17 -0.14
CA MET A 57 -5.52 8.37 -1.34
C MET A 57 -4.53 7.24 -1.52
N LEU A 58 -3.25 7.50 -1.34
CA LEU A 58 -2.23 6.46 -1.41
C LEU A 58 -2.42 5.40 -0.34
N THR A 59 -2.71 5.84 0.88
CA THR A 59 -2.97 4.92 1.98
C THR A 59 -4.15 4.02 1.66
N GLN A 60 -5.25 4.60 1.20
CA GLN A 60 -6.44 3.83 0.85
C GLN A 60 -6.18 2.86 -0.29
N PHE A 61 -5.41 3.29 -1.28
CA PHE A 61 -5.04 2.44 -2.41
C PHE A 61 -4.31 1.18 -1.93
N TYR A 62 -3.30 1.34 -1.10
CA TYR A 62 -2.52 0.21 -0.60
C TYR A 62 -3.31 -0.66 0.38
N VAL A 63 -4.05 -0.04 1.29
CA VAL A 63 -4.86 -0.80 2.25
C VAL A 63 -5.89 -1.65 1.50
N GLY A 64 -6.60 -1.06 0.55
CA GLY A 64 -7.60 -1.77 -0.22
C GLY A 64 -7.01 -2.91 -1.05
N ALA A 65 -5.88 -2.66 -1.70
CA ALA A 65 -5.23 -3.67 -2.51
C ALA A 65 -4.74 -4.84 -1.66
N LEU A 66 -4.10 -4.55 -0.54
CA LEU A 66 -3.60 -5.59 0.36
C LEU A 66 -4.74 -6.39 0.99
N GLU A 67 -5.78 -5.71 1.42
CA GLU A 67 -6.96 -6.38 1.98
C GLU A 67 -7.56 -7.36 0.96
N SER A 68 -7.73 -6.92 -0.26
CA SER A 68 -8.29 -7.73 -1.34
C SER A 68 -7.43 -8.96 -1.63
N ILE A 69 -6.13 -8.77 -1.71
CA ILE A 69 -5.20 -9.87 -1.99
C ILE A 69 -5.21 -10.90 -0.87
N VAL A 70 -5.18 -10.45 0.37
CA VAL A 70 -5.17 -11.35 1.52
C VAL A 70 -6.50 -12.09 1.63
N GLU A 71 -7.61 -11.39 1.43
CA GLU A 71 -8.93 -12.01 1.47
C GLU A 71 -9.05 -13.11 0.40
N ASP A 72 -8.70 -12.80 -0.83
CA ASP A 72 -8.77 -13.77 -1.92
C ASP A 72 -7.87 -14.96 -1.67
N TRP A 73 -6.69 -14.72 -1.11
CA TRP A 73 -5.78 -15.81 -0.77
C TRP A 73 -6.36 -16.72 0.31
N LEU A 74 -6.95 -16.13 1.36
CA LEU A 74 -7.57 -16.90 2.43
C LEU A 74 -8.77 -17.71 1.96
N LEU A 75 -9.51 -17.19 0.99
CA LEU A 75 -10.66 -17.88 0.41
C LEU A 75 -10.24 -18.93 -0.64
N GLY A 76 -8.97 -19.02 -0.94
CA GLY A 76 -8.47 -19.96 -1.94
C GLY A 76 -8.66 -19.53 -3.37
N GLU A 77 -9.12 -18.30 -3.60
CA GLU A 77 -9.31 -17.76 -4.94
C GLU A 77 -8.00 -17.30 -5.56
N LEU A 78 -7.02 -16.99 -4.73
CA LEU A 78 -5.68 -16.63 -5.17
C LEU A 78 -4.71 -17.69 -4.70
N GLN A 79 -4.01 -18.31 -5.64
CA GLN A 79 -3.05 -19.38 -5.35
C GLN A 79 -1.69 -18.79 -4.98
N GLY A 80 -0.93 -19.56 -4.24
CA GLY A 80 0.43 -19.20 -3.89
C GLY A 80 0.72 -19.43 -2.42
N THR A 81 1.99 -19.42 -2.09
CA THR A 81 2.43 -19.51 -0.70
C THR A 81 2.46 -18.12 -0.07
N PRO A 82 2.42 -18.05 1.28
CA PRO A 82 2.57 -16.75 1.96
C PRO A 82 3.85 -16.03 1.54
N GLU A 83 4.93 -16.78 1.31
CA GLU A 83 6.22 -16.22 0.87
C GLU A 83 6.12 -15.57 -0.50
N GLU A 84 5.41 -16.21 -1.41
CA GLU A 84 5.20 -15.68 -2.75
C GLU A 84 4.38 -14.41 -2.71
N LEU A 85 3.36 -14.37 -1.87
CA LEU A 85 2.50 -13.21 -1.69
C LEU A 85 3.30 -12.02 -1.16
N ILE A 86 4.09 -12.25 -0.11
CA ILE A 86 4.91 -11.20 0.49
C ILE A 86 5.94 -10.69 -0.51
N ARG A 87 6.57 -11.59 -1.26
CA ARG A 87 7.55 -11.23 -2.28
C ARG A 87 6.94 -10.38 -3.37
N PHE A 88 5.74 -10.74 -3.81
CA PHE A 88 5.02 -9.97 -4.83
C PHE A 88 4.73 -8.56 -4.34
N VAL A 89 4.16 -8.44 -3.14
CA VAL A 89 3.83 -7.12 -2.56
C VAL A 89 5.09 -6.27 -2.39
N ASP A 90 6.16 -6.86 -1.90
CA ASP A 90 7.43 -6.16 -1.73
C ASP A 90 7.95 -5.63 -3.07
N GLN A 91 7.88 -6.46 -4.12
CA GLN A 91 8.32 -6.05 -5.45
C GLN A 91 7.48 -4.91 -6.00
N VAL A 92 6.17 -4.97 -5.85
CA VAL A 92 5.27 -3.90 -6.30
C VAL A 92 5.59 -2.59 -5.57
N LEU A 93 5.82 -2.65 -4.26
CA LEU A 93 6.19 -1.47 -3.49
C LEU A 93 7.51 -0.87 -3.96
N ARG A 94 8.49 -1.71 -4.20
CA ARG A 94 9.80 -1.25 -4.71
C ARG A 94 9.68 -0.59 -6.07
N ASP A 95 8.91 -1.19 -6.96
CA ASP A 95 8.67 -0.64 -8.29
C ASP A 95 7.97 0.71 -8.20
N HIS A 96 6.98 0.83 -7.32
CA HIS A 96 6.27 2.09 -7.14
C HIS A 96 7.20 3.18 -6.59
N VAL A 97 7.98 2.87 -5.58
CA VAL A 97 8.91 3.83 -4.98
C VAL A 97 9.92 4.31 -6.02
N ARG A 98 10.45 3.38 -6.81
CA ARG A 98 11.41 3.71 -7.86
C ARG A 98 10.78 4.60 -8.93
N GLY A 99 9.58 4.24 -9.39
CA GLY A 99 8.85 5.04 -10.37
C GLY A 99 8.51 6.42 -9.85
N ALA A 100 8.06 6.51 -8.62
CA ALA A 100 7.76 7.79 -7.98
C ALA A 100 9.03 8.65 -7.86
N GLY A 101 10.16 8.04 -7.49
CA GLY A 101 11.44 8.75 -7.41
C GLY A 101 11.86 9.33 -8.75
N ILE A 102 11.71 8.56 -9.82
CA ILE A 102 12.03 9.01 -11.17
C ILE A 102 11.10 10.17 -11.57
N ARG A 103 9.82 10.02 -11.34
CA ARG A 103 8.81 11.03 -11.68
C ARG A 103 9.09 12.35 -10.96
N LEU A 104 9.34 12.28 -9.65
CA LEU A 104 9.60 13.46 -8.85
C LEU A 104 10.92 14.14 -9.25
N SER A 105 11.92 13.35 -9.59
CA SER A 105 13.21 13.86 -10.06
C SER A 105 13.06 14.60 -11.39
N GLN A 106 12.27 14.07 -12.31
CA GLN A 106 12.06 14.69 -13.61
C GLN A 106 11.19 15.94 -13.53
N ALA A 107 10.20 15.93 -12.63
CA ALA A 107 9.29 17.05 -12.48
C ALA A 107 9.96 18.25 -11.80
N GLY A 108 11.05 18.00 -11.04
CA GLY A 108 11.77 19.06 -10.37
C GLY A 108 11.09 19.55 -9.10
N PRO A 109 11.72 20.52 -8.40
CA PRO A 109 11.18 21.05 -7.16
C PRO A 109 9.84 21.75 -7.39
N GLY A 110 8.90 21.54 -6.47
CA GLY A 110 7.61 22.21 -6.53
C GLY A 110 6.62 21.62 -7.51
N ALA A 111 6.90 20.43 -8.03
CA ALA A 111 5.98 19.78 -8.95
C ALA A 111 4.66 19.44 -8.25
N ALA A 112 3.57 19.75 -8.91
CA ALA A 112 2.25 19.38 -8.41
C ALA A 112 2.07 17.87 -8.50
N PRO A 113 1.37 17.26 -7.52
CA PRO A 113 1.20 15.80 -7.53
C PRO A 113 0.47 15.29 -8.77
N LEU A 114 -0.67 15.85 -9.08
CA LEU A 114 -1.43 15.44 -10.26
C LEU A 114 -1.97 16.67 -10.97
N PRO A 115 -1.96 16.68 -12.29
CA PRO A 115 -2.62 17.76 -13.02
C PRO A 115 -4.12 17.71 -12.79
N ASP A 116 -4.73 18.87 -12.65
CA ASP A 116 -6.18 18.96 -12.47
C ASP A 116 -6.94 18.34 -13.61
N CYS A 117 -6.40 18.42 -14.80
CA CYS A 117 -7.03 17.83 -15.97
C CYS A 117 -7.16 16.33 -15.90
N CYS A 118 -6.34 15.68 -15.09
CA CYS A 118 -6.43 14.23 -14.90
C CYS A 118 -7.52 13.85 -13.90
N VAL A 119 -8.01 14.83 -13.16
CA VAL A 119 -9.06 14.61 -12.17
C VAL A 119 -10.43 14.96 -12.73
N GLY A 120 -10.48 15.83 -13.69
CA GLY A 120 -11.73 16.23 -14.30
C GLY A 120 -12.38 15.11 -15.08
N PRO A 121 -13.70 15.11 -15.17
CA PRO A 121 -14.44 14.07 -15.89
C PRO A 121 -14.05 14.01 -17.34
N VAL A 122 -13.46 15.04 -17.80
CA VAL A 122 -13.14 15.14 -19.16
C VAL A 122 -11.83 15.74 -19.34
N CYS A 123 -10.85 15.20 -19.08
CA CYS A 123 -9.56 15.79 -19.41
C CYS A 123 -9.61 16.35 -20.83
N LYS A 124 -10.39 17.33 -20.98
CA LYS A 124 -10.63 17.89 -22.30
C LYS A 124 -9.42 18.55 -22.86
#